data_6469a23bb9baf7e35046e75ba22af02f
#
_entry.id   6469a23bb9baf7e35046e75ba22af02f
#
_cell.length_a   1.000
_cell.length_b   1.000
_cell.length_c   1.000
_cell.angle_alpha   90.00
_cell.angle_beta   90.00
_cell.angle_gamma   90.00
#
_symmetry.space_group_name_H-M   'P 1'
#
loop_
_entity.id
_entity.type
_entity.pdbx_description
1 polymer ?
#
loop_
_entity_poly.entity_id
_entity_poly.type
_entity_poly.pdbx_seq_one_letter_code
_entity_poly.pdbx_strand_id
1 'polypeptide(L)'
;HRGEFPDLMEEMIVDLLRGLLVSVEIFLCTLAIALPLGFAIAFGRMSKNAVVASIFRFYVSVVRGTPLMLQIMFVYFAPYMFFGLPLSNYPRFLATVIAFGLNYAAYFAEIYRGGIQSVDRGQSEAAMALGIPKGMTFFRIILPQVVKRVMPAVGNEVITLVKDTSLAFTIAVAEMFTIAKQLSSAQTTMTPLVAAGVFYYVFNFIVAWTIERIEKRLSYYD
;
A
#
# COMPACT_ATOMS: atom_id res chain seq x y z
N HIS A 1 43.04 8.22 12.04
CA HIS A 1 41.97 7.21 12.21
C HIS A 1 40.83 7.57 13.17
N ARG A 2 40.95 8.56 14.06
CA ARG A 2 39.85 8.96 14.96
C ARG A 2 38.94 10.08 14.38
N GLY A 3 39.38 10.78 13.35
CA GLY A 3 38.59 11.85 12.70
C GLY A 3 37.71 11.35 11.55
N GLU A 4 38.04 10.22 10.92
CA GLU A 4 37.32 9.68 9.77
C GLU A 4 36.00 8.92 10.14
N PHE A 5 35.94 8.41 11.36
CA PHE A 5 34.79 7.60 11.81
C PHE A 5 33.49 8.41 12.02
N PRO A 6 33.53 9.62 12.61
CA PRO A 6 32.35 10.48 12.71
C PRO A 6 31.82 10.91 11.34
N ASP A 7 32.71 11.26 10.40
CA ASP A 7 32.33 11.71 9.07
C ASP A 7 31.66 10.60 8.26
N LEU A 8 32.18 9.38 8.31
CA LEU A 8 31.58 8.19 7.68
C LEU A 8 30.20 7.84 8.24
N MET A 9 30.02 8.01 9.55
CA MET A 9 28.71 7.78 10.20
C MET A 9 27.70 8.83 9.80
N GLU A 10 28.11 10.09 9.69
CA GLU A 10 27.25 11.18 9.26
C GLU A 10 26.82 11.00 7.80
N GLU A 11 27.74 10.69 6.89
CA GLU A 11 27.41 10.39 5.48
C GLU A 11 26.44 9.19 5.37
N MET A 12 26.68 8.12 6.10
CA MET A 12 25.78 6.96 6.13
C MET A 12 24.37 7.35 6.57
N ILE A 13 24.22 8.14 7.64
CA ILE A 13 22.92 8.56 8.13
C ILE A 13 22.22 9.45 7.10
N VAL A 14 22.93 10.37 6.47
CA VAL A 14 22.36 11.25 5.43
C VAL A 14 21.86 10.42 4.24
N ASP A 15 22.62 9.45 3.78
CA ASP A 15 22.23 8.59 2.66
C ASP A 15 21.02 7.71 3.02
N LEU A 16 20.97 7.16 4.23
CA LEU A 16 19.83 6.40 4.71
C LEU A 16 18.56 7.29 4.82
N LEU A 17 18.71 8.53 5.26
CA LEU A 17 17.57 9.48 5.32
C LEU A 17 17.07 9.84 3.92
N ARG A 18 17.95 9.99 2.93
CA ARG A 18 17.53 10.18 1.53
C ARG A 18 16.75 8.96 1.03
N GLY A 19 17.23 7.76 1.32
CA GLY A 19 16.51 6.52 0.99
C GLY A 19 15.18 6.41 1.72
N LEU A 20 15.10 6.84 2.97
CA LEU A 20 13.85 6.89 3.74
C LEU A 20 12.82 7.81 3.08
N LEU A 21 13.23 8.97 2.55
CA LEU A 21 12.32 9.85 1.81
C LEU A 21 11.71 9.14 0.60
N VAL A 22 12.52 8.39 -0.16
CA VAL A 22 12.01 7.60 -1.29
C VAL A 22 11.03 6.51 -0.81
N SER A 23 11.32 5.83 0.30
CA SER A 23 10.41 4.86 0.90
C SER A 23 9.08 5.50 1.31
N VAL A 24 9.11 6.70 1.90
CA VAL A 24 7.92 7.48 2.26
C VAL A 24 7.14 7.93 1.02
N GLU A 25 7.82 8.34 -0.06
CA GLU A 25 7.18 8.70 -1.32
C GLU A 25 6.45 7.49 -1.94
N ILE A 26 7.08 6.31 -1.98
CA ILE A 26 6.43 5.07 -2.43
C ILE A 26 5.19 4.79 -1.58
N PHE A 27 5.33 4.86 -0.26
CA PHE A 27 4.23 4.64 0.69
C PHE A 27 3.04 5.58 0.42
N LEU A 28 3.28 6.89 0.34
CA LEU A 28 2.23 7.89 0.13
C LEU A 28 1.58 7.77 -1.25
N CYS A 29 2.38 7.60 -2.31
CA CYS A 29 1.86 7.41 -3.67
C CYS A 29 1.01 6.15 -3.77
N THR A 30 1.45 5.06 -3.14
CA THR A 30 0.70 3.80 -3.10
C THR A 30 -0.66 4.01 -2.44
N LEU A 31 -0.72 4.63 -1.26
CA LEU A 31 -1.98 4.88 -0.57
C LEU A 31 -2.90 5.78 -1.37
N ALA A 32 -2.37 6.86 -1.97
CA ALA A 32 -3.14 7.80 -2.78
C ALA A 32 -3.82 7.12 -3.99
N ILE A 33 -3.20 6.09 -4.55
CA ILE A 33 -3.75 5.31 -5.67
C ILE A 33 -4.60 4.14 -5.19
N ALA A 34 -4.09 3.35 -4.25
CA ALA A 34 -4.69 2.08 -3.86
C ALA A 34 -6.00 2.23 -3.09
N LEU A 35 -6.13 3.25 -2.24
CA LEU A 35 -7.37 3.45 -1.48
C LEU A 35 -8.57 3.76 -2.39
N PRO A 36 -8.53 4.74 -3.31
CA PRO A 36 -9.64 5.00 -4.21
C PRO A 36 -9.83 3.91 -5.26
N LEU A 37 -8.74 3.35 -5.80
CA LEU A 37 -8.81 2.28 -6.78
C LEU A 37 -9.40 1.00 -6.17
N GLY A 38 -9.03 0.66 -4.93
CA GLY A 38 -9.61 -0.45 -4.18
C GLY A 38 -11.12 -0.31 -4.01
N PHE A 39 -11.59 0.90 -3.78
CA PHE A 39 -13.03 1.19 -3.67
C PHE A 39 -13.74 0.94 -5.01
N ALA A 40 -13.19 1.42 -6.13
CA ALA A 40 -13.72 1.15 -7.47
C ALA A 40 -13.75 -0.35 -7.80
N ILE A 41 -12.68 -1.09 -7.47
CA ILE A 41 -12.60 -2.53 -7.69
C ILE A 41 -13.62 -3.28 -6.82
N ALA A 42 -13.84 -2.87 -5.57
CA ALA A 42 -14.85 -3.46 -4.70
C ALA A 42 -16.25 -3.38 -5.32
N PHE A 43 -16.62 -2.22 -5.87
CA PHE A 43 -17.88 -2.06 -6.59
C PHE A 43 -17.94 -2.91 -7.86
N GLY A 44 -16.85 -2.97 -8.63
CA GLY A 44 -16.75 -3.85 -9.79
C GLY A 44 -17.01 -5.31 -9.42
N ARG A 45 -16.45 -5.78 -8.30
CA ARG A 45 -16.67 -7.15 -7.78
C ARG A 45 -18.12 -7.41 -7.33
N MET A 46 -18.81 -6.39 -6.87
CA MET A 46 -20.21 -6.47 -6.43
C MET A 46 -21.20 -6.12 -7.56
N SER A 47 -20.71 -5.91 -8.78
CA SER A 47 -21.54 -5.61 -9.95
C SER A 47 -22.58 -6.72 -10.20
N LYS A 48 -23.78 -6.32 -10.60
CA LYS A 48 -24.83 -7.24 -11.06
C LYS A 48 -24.50 -7.88 -12.42
N ASN A 49 -23.62 -7.24 -13.21
CA ASN A 49 -23.12 -7.81 -14.45
C ASN A 49 -22.08 -8.89 -14.12
N ALA A 50 -22.42 -10.14 -14.42
CA ALA A 50 -21.57 -11.31 -14.13
C ALA A 50 -20.19 -11.24 -14.82
N VAL A 51 -20.11 -10.67 -16.02
CA VAL A 51 -18.83 -10.51 -16.75
C VAL A 51 -17.93 -9.53 -16.00
N VAL A 52 -18.45 -8.36 -15.63
CA VAL A 52 -17.71 -7.34 -14.87
C VAL A 52 -17.24 -7.91 -13.55
N ALA A 53 -18.16 -8.52 -12.78
CA ALA A 53 -17.82 -9.12 -11.49
C ALA A 53 -16.73 -10.22 -11.62
N SER A 54 -16.77 -11.02 -12.71
CA SER A 54 -15.78 -12.07 -12.96
C SER A 54 -14.40 -11.52 -13.31
N ILE A 55 -14.32 -10.45 -14.09
CA ILE A 55 -13.05 -9.79 -14.43
C ILE A 55 -12.36 -9.28 -13.16
N PHE A 56 -13.08 -8.55 -12.31
CA PHE A 56 -12.51 -8.04 -11.07
C PHE A 56 -12.19 -9.16 -10.06
N ARG A 57 -12.98 -10.24 -10.04
CA ARG A 57 -12.69 -11.41 -9.22
C ARG A 57 -11.40 -12.09 -9.64
N PHE A 58 -11.21 -12.26 -10.95
CA PHE A 58 -10.00 -12.83 -11.51
C PHE A 58 -8.77 -11.98 -11.17
N TYR A 59 -8.85 -10.66 -11.41
CA TYR A 59 -7.77 -9.72 -11.07
C TYR A 59 -7.38 -9.83 -9.59
N VAL A 60 -8.33 -9.71 -8.67
CA VAL A 60 -8.08 -9.79 -7.23
C VAL A 60 -7.49 -11.15 -6.84
N SER A 61 -7.97 -12.24 -7.44
CA SER A 61 -7.45 -13.59 -7.20
C SER A 61 -6.00 -13.72 -7.62
N VAL A 62 -5.64 -13.25 -8.81
CA VAL A 62 -4.26 -13.31 -9.32
C VAL A 62 -3.33 -12.44 -8.49
N VAL A 63 -3.71 -11.20 -8.23
CA VAL A 63 -2.86 -10.23 -7.52
C VAL A 63 -2.62 -10.65 -6.07
N ARG A 64 -3.65 -11.14 -5.38
CA ARG A 64 -3.51 -11.63 -4.00
C ARG A 64 -2.90 -13.03 -3.90
N GLY A 65 -2.88 -13.77 -4.99
CA GLY A 65 -2.32 -15.12 -5.08
C GLY A 65 -0.87 -15.17 -5.54
N THR A 66 -0.27 -14.03 -5.89
CA THR A 66 1.12 -13.95 -6.39
C THR A 66 1.97 -13.01 -5.53
N PRO A 67 3.30 -13.26 -5.42
CA PRO A 67 4.18 -12.39 -4.64
C PRO A 67 4.29 -10.98 -5.22
N LEU A 68 4.21 -9.95 -4.38
CA LEU A 68 4.39 -8.56 -4.79
C LEU A 68 5.74 -8.33 -5.49
N MET A 69 6.80 -8.96 -5.01
CA MET A 69 8.12 -8.89 -5.64
C MET A 69 8.09 -9.25 -7.12
N LEU A 70 7.41 -10.33 -7.49
CA LEU A 70 7.27 -10.75 -8.90
C LEU A 70 6.41 -9.77 -9.70
N GLN A 71 5.40 -9.18 -9.08
CA GLN A 71 4.56 -8.17 -9.73
C GLN A 71 5.35 -6.90 -10.05
N ILE A 72 6.22 -6.44 -9.15
CA ILE A 72 7.13 -5.29 -9.39
C ILE A 72 8.02 -5.58 -10.59
N MET A 73 8.65 -6.74 -10.62
CA MET A 73 9.51 -7.15 -11.74
C MET A 73 8.71 -7.24 -13.05
N PHE A 74 7.52 -7.83 -13.02
CA PHE A 74 6.67 -7.94 -14.19
C PHE A 74 6.28 -6.56 -14.73
N VAL A 75 5.79 -5.66 -13.90
CA VAL A 75 5.39 -4.31 -14.32
C VAL A 75 6.57 -3.54 -14.91
N TYR A 76 7.77 -3.70 -14.34
CA TYR A 76 8.96 -3.01 -14.85
C TYR A 76 9.46 -3.57 -16.17
N PHE A 77 9.51 -4.90 -16.33
CA PHE A 77 10.08 -5.53 -17.51
C PHE A 77 9.07 -5.78 -18.65
N ALA A 78 7.77 -5.83 -18.36
CA ALA A 78 6.74 -6.11 -19.36
C ALA A 78 6.75 -5.14 -20.58
N PRO A 79 6.92 -3.82 -20.41
CA PRO A 79 7.00 -2.90 -21.54
C PRO A 79 8.14 -3.24 -22.50
N TYR A 80 9.29 -3.65 -21.98
CA TYR A 80 10.42 -4.11 -22.80
C TYR A 80 10.14 -5.46 -23.49
N MET A 81 9.62 -6.43 -22.72
CA MET A 81 9.41 -7.80 -23.22
C MET A 81 8.32 -7.88 -24.29
N PHE A 82 7.23 -7.14 -24.14
CA PHE A 82 6.07 -7.23 -25.04
C PHE A 82 6.07 -6.19 -26.16
N PHE A 83 6.67 -5.03 -25.93
CA PHE A 83 6.61 -3.90 -26.86
C PHE A 83 7.99 -3.43 -27.34
N GLY A 84 9.09 -4.04 -26.84
CA GLY A 84 10.44 -3.62 -27.20
C GLY A 84 10.83 -2.21 -26.73
N LEU A 85 10.08 -1.65 -25.75
CA LEU A 85 10.34 -0.32 -25.25
C LEU A 85 11.62 -0.31 -24.40
N PRO A 86 12.56 0.65 -24.63
CA PRO A 86 13.79 0.72 -23.86
C PRO A 86 13.50 0.92 -22.36
N LEU A 87 14.14 0.12 -21.50
CA LEU A 87 13.99 0.25 -20.03
C LEU A 87 14.43 1.62 -19.51
N SER A 88 15.36 2.30 -20.23
CA SER A 88 15.79 3.66 -19.91
C SER A 88 14.65 4.69 -19.95
N ASN A 89 13.61 4.44 -20.73
CA ASN A 89 12.47 5.34 -20.86
C ASN A 89 11.38 5.09 -19.80
N TYR A 90 11.54 4.05 -19.00
CA TYR A 90 10.55 3.67 -18.00
C TYR A 90 11.12 3.83 -16.57
N PRO A 91 10.74 4.88 -15.83
CA PRO A 91 11.30 5.13 -14.52
C PRO A 91 10.96 3.99 -13.54
N ARG A 92 11.97 3.45 -12.86
CA ARG A 92 11.82 2.38 -11.86
C ARG A 92 10.86 2.75 -10.74
N PHE A 93 10.91 4.01 -10.28
CA PHE A 93 9.99 4.53 -9.28
C PHE A 93 8.54 4.44 -9.74
N LEU A 94 8.24 4.84 -10.98
CA LEU A 94 6.88 4.76 -11.54
C LEU A 94 6.39 3.32 -11.62
N ALA A 95 7.24 2.40 -12.11
CA ALA A 95 6.91 0.97 -12.16
C ALA A 95 6.60 0.41 -10.77
N THR A 96 7.38 0.82 -9.75
CA THR A 96 7.15 0.46 -8.36
C THR A 96 5.78 0.96 -7.88
N VAL A 97 5.49 2.25 -8.06
CA VAL A 97 4.22 2.85 -7.62
C VAL A 97 3.02 2.20 -8.31
N ILE A 98 3.12 1.87 -9.61
CA ILE A 98 2.06 1.15 -10.34
C ILE A 98 1.86 -0.25 -9.75
N ALA A 99 2.94 -1.02 -9.57
CA ALA A 99 2.85 -2.38 -9.05
C ALA A 99 2.26 -2.41 -7.63
N PHE A 100 2.74 -1.54 -6.75
CA PHE A 100 2.22 -1.38 -5.40
C PHE A 100 0.77 -0.92 -5.38
N GLY A 101 0.45 0.09 -6.20
CA GLY A 101 -0.91 0.62 -6.31
C GLY A 101 -1.92 -0.44 -6.73
N LEU A 102 -1.58 -1.25 -7.73
CA LEU A 102 -2.40 -2.37 -8.17
C LEU A 102 -2.49 -3.47 -7.12
N ASN A 103 -1.38 -3.83 -6.49
CA ASN A 103 -1.38 -4.86 -5.46
C ASN A 103 -2.25 -4.48 -4.27
N TYR A 104 -1.98 -3.33 -3.65
CA TYR A 104 -2.71 -2.88 -2.47
C TYR A 104 -4.17 -2.54 -2.76
N ALA A 105 -4.49 -2.08 -3.98
CA ALA A 105 -5.89 -1.89 -4.40
C ALA A 105 -6.70 -3.20 -4.37
N ALA A 106 -6.10 -4.33 -4.71
CA ALA A 106 -6.75 -5.63 -4.63
C ALA A 106 -7.03 -6.04 -3.17
N TYR A 107 -6.10 -5.77 -2.25
CA TYR A 107 -6.31 -6.03 -0.81
C TYR A 107 -7.38 -5.11 -0.23
N PHE A 108 -7.30 -3.80 -0.49
CA PHE A 108 -8.33 -2.86 -0.02
C PHE A 108 -9.70 -3.17 -0.61
N ALA A 109 -9.78 -3.59 -1.87
CA ALA A 109 -11.05 -3.98 -2.50
C ALA A 109 -11.75 -5.11 -1.73
N GLU A 110 -11.02 -6.12 -1.28
CA GLU A 110 -11.59 -7.20 -0.49
C GLU A 110 -12.02 -6.75 0.91
N ILE A 111 -11.22 -5.90 1.55
CA ILE A 111 -11.57 -5.32 2.84
C ILE A 111 -12.86 -4.50 2.72
N TYR A 112 -12.95 -3.63 1.73
CA TYR A 112 -14.16 -2.80 1.51
C TYR A 112 -15.38 -3.66 1.18
N ARG A 113 -15.22 -4.64 0.29
CA ARG A 113 -16.30 -5.56 -0.06
C ARG A 113 -16.82 -6.31 1.18
N GLY A 114 -15.91 -6.86 1.98
CA GLY A 114 -16.26 -7.54 3.22
C GLY A 114 -16.96 -6.62 4.21
N GLY A 115 -16.47 -5.39 4.36
CA GLY A 115 -17.10 -4.36 5.20
C GLY A 115 -18.51 -4.00 4.76
N ILE A 116 -18.72 -3.76 3.46
CA ILE A 116 -20.06 -3.44 2.92
C ILE A 116 -21.02 -4.60 3.12
N GLN A 117 -20.57 -5.83 2.87
CA GLN A 117 -21.40 -7.03 3.02
C GLN A 117 -21.68 -7.42 4.47
N SER A 118 -20.91 -6.89 5.43
CA SER A 118 -21.12 -7.12 6.87
C SER A 118 -22.25 -6.29 7.47
N VAL A 119 -22.71 -5.24 6.77
CA VAL A 119 -23.84 -4.43 7.24
C VAL A 119 -25.14 -5.17 6.98
N ASP A 120 -26.02 -5.19 8.00
CA ASP A 120 -27.32 -5.86 7.91
C ASP A 120 -28.16 -5.32 6.77
N ARG A 121 -28.71 -6.20 5.95
CA ARG A 121 -29.59 -5.86 4.81
C ARG A 121 -30.87 -5.16 5.27
N GLY A 122 -31.35 -5.47 6.47
CA GLY A 122 -32.51 -4.82 7.07
C GLY A 122 -32.39 -3.30 7.15
N GLN A 123 -31.18 -2.76 7.26
CA GLN A 123 -30.98 -1.29 7.23
C GLN A 123 -31.30 -0.69 5.86
N SER A 124 -30.91 -1.37 4.79
CA SER A 124 -31.24 -0.94 3.43
C SER A 124 -32.73 -1.11 3.12
N GLU A 125 -33.35 -2.17 3.63
CA GLU A 125 -34.79 -2.44 3.48
C GLU A 125 -35.63 -1.42 4.25
N ALA A 126 -35.25 -1.09 5.50
CA ALA A 126 -35.90 -0.07 6.30
C ALA A 126 -35.78 1.33 5.65
N ALA A 127 -34.61 1.67 5.14
CA ALA A 127 -34.42 2.93 4.41
C ALA A 127 -35.30 3.01 3.16
N MET A 128 -35.44 1.89 2.43
CA MET A 128 -36.30 1.81 1.25
C MET A 128 -37.78 1.94 1.63
N ALA A 129 -38.21 1.33 2.73
CA ALA A 129 -39.57 1.46 3.26
C ALA A 129 -39.91 2.91 3.65
N LEU A 130 -38.93 3.70 4.07
CA LEU A 130 -39.06 5.13 4.37
C LEU A 130 -38.92 6.04 3.13
N GLY A 131 -38.78 5.46 1.93
CA GLY A 131 -38.63 6.20 0.69
C GLY A 131 -37.28 6.88 0.51
N ILE A 132 -36.26 6.50 1.27
CA ILE A 132 -34.91 7.07 1.16
C ILE A 132 -34.23 6.55 -0.11
N PRO A 133 -33.69 7.42 -0.98
CA PRO A 133 -32.99 7.01 -2.20
C PRO A 133 -31.75 6.15 -1.89
N LYS A 134 -31.47 5.15 -2.74
CA LYS A 134 -30.35 4.20 -2.57
C LYS A 134 -29.01 4.88 -2.35
N GLY A 135 -28.72 5.96 -3.08
CA GLY A 135 -27.48 6.72 -2.90
C GLY A 135 -27.37 7.35 -1.51
N MET A 136 -28.46 7.97 -1.03
CA MET A 136 -28.51 8.55 0.31
C MET A 136 -28.37 7.46 1.39
N THR A 137 -29.04 6.32 1.22
CA THR A 137 -28.93 5.17 2.09
C THR A 137 -27.48 4.72 2.17
N PHE A 138 -26.80 4.57 1.03
CA PHE A 138 -25.40 4.15 1.01
C PHE A 138 -24.48 5.17 1.70
N PHE A 139 -24.51 6.44 1.29
CA PHE A 139 -23.56 7.43 1.79
C PHE A 139 -23.83 7.87 3.22
N ARG A 140 -25.09 7.93 3.68
CA ARG A 140 -25.44 8.45 5.02
C ARG A 140 -25.66 7.37 6.08
N ILE A 141 -26.02 6.14 5.68
CA ILE A 141 -26.35 5.06 6.62
C ILE A 141 -25.30 3.94 6.57
N ILE A 142 -25.01 3.41 5.39
CA ILE A 142 -24.17 2.24 5.22
C ILE A 142 -22.69 2.60 5.34
N LEU A 143 -22.22 3.54 4.54
CA LEU A 143 -20.80 3.89 4.44
C LEU A 143 -20.16 4.30 5.77
N PRO A 144 -20.78 5.12 6.64
CA PRO A 144 -20.17 5.44 7.95
C PRO A 144 -19.93 4.21 8.83
N GLN A 145 -20.83 3.22 8.78
CA GLN A 145 -20.68 1.96 9.50
C GLN A 145 -19.58 1.08 8.88
N VAL A 146 -19.51 1.04 7.54
CA VAL A 146 -18.45 0.32 6.82
C VAL A 146 -17.08 0.88 7.18
N VAL A 147 -16.91 2.20 7.16
CA VAL A 147 -15.64 2.85 7.50
C VAL A 147 -15.13 2.39 8.87
N LYS A 148 -15.98 2.38 9.90
CA LYS A 148 -15.60 1.89 11.22
C LYS A 148 -15.16 0.42 11.20
N ARG A 149 -15.92 -0.43 10.50
CA ARG A 149 -15.65 -1.88 10.47
C ARG A 149 -14.39 -2.26 9.72
N VAL A 150 -14.04 -1.50 8.67
CA VAL A 150 -12.87 -1.79 7.83
C VAL A 150 -11.59 -1.16 8.36
N MET A 151 -11.67 -0.15 9.23
CA MET A 151 -10.49 0.59 9.71
C MET A 151 -9.39 -0.29 10.28
N PRO A 152 -9.65 -1.29 11.16
CA PRO A 152 -8.59 -2.15 11.67
C PRO A 152 -7.88 -2.96 10.57
N ALA A 153 -8.63 -3.46 9.60
CA ALA A 153 -8.06 -4.22 8.48
C ALA A 153 -7.27 -3.30 7.53
N VAL A 154 -7.81 -2.13 7.20
CA VAL A 154 -7.10 -1.10 6.42
C VAL A 154 -5.83 -0.67 7.14
N GLY A 155 -5.90 -0.42 8.44
CA GLY A 155 -4.75 -0.04 9.25
C GLY A 155 -3.64 -1.08 9.22
N ASN A 156 -3.97 -2.36 9.33
CA ASN A 156 -3.01 -3.45 9.22
C ASN A 156 -2.30 -3.49 7.87
N GLU A 157 -3.04 -3.28 6.76
CA GLU A 157 -2.44 -3.22 5.43
C GLU A 157 -1.54 -1.98 5.26
N VAL A 158 -1.95 -0.82 5.80
CA VAL A 158 -1.13 0.40 5.79
C VAL A 158 0.19 0.20 6.56
N ILE A 159 0.15 -0.44 7.72
CA ILE A 159 1.34 -0.77 8.52
C ILE A 159 2.24 -1.77 7.76
N THR A 160 1.66 -2.75 7.09
CA THR A 160 2.40 -3.72 6.28
C THR A 160 3.10 -3.04 5.10
N LEU A 161 2.43 -2.09 4.44
CA LEU A 161 2.99 -1.32 3.33
C LEU A 161 4.31 -0.61 3.69
N VAL A 162 4.46 -0.11 4.91
CA VAL A 162 5.73 0.49 5.37
C VAL A 162 6.91 -0.45 5.13
N LYS A 163 6.77 -1.70 5.54
CA LYS A 163 7.82 -2.72 5.39
C LYS A 163 8.00 -3.16 3.94
N ASP A 164 6.89 -3.27 3.22
CA ASP A 164 6.90 -3.72 1.83
C ASP A 164 7.59 -2.73 0.89
N THR A 165 7.70 -1.43 1.24
CA THR A 165 8.46 -0.47 0.43
C THR A 165 9.87 -0.94 0.14
N SER A 166 10.48 -1.74 1.02
CA SER A 166 11.79 -2.35 0.82
C SER A 166 11.85 -3.29 -0.40
N LEU A 167 10.71 -3.87 -0.85
CA LEU A 167 10.67 -4.75 -2.01
C LEU A 167 11.03 -4.05 -3.33
N ALA A 168 11.01 -2.72 -3.35
CA ALA A 168 11.46 -1.94 -4.50
C ALA A 168 12.96 -2.15 -4.83
N PHE A 169 13.74 -2.76 -3.93
CA PHE A 169 15.12 -3.15 -4.20
C PHE A 169 15.25 -4.12 -5.38
N THR A 170 14.21 -4.90 -5.68
CA THR A 170 14.21 -5.91 -6.74
C THR A 170 14.45 -5.35 -8.14
N ILE A 171 14.05 -4.10 -8.35
CA ILE A 171 14.33 -3.35 -9.58
C ILE A 171 15.30 -2.18 -9.33
N ALA A 172 16.06 -2.25 -8.25
CA ALA A 172 17.11 -1.30 -7.87
C ALA A 172 16.60 0.16 -7.74
N VAL A 173 15.44 0.36 -7.13
CA VAL A 173 15.01 1.69 -6.68
C VAL A 173 15.86 2.07 -5.48
N ALA A 174 16.40 3.29 -5.47
CA ALA A 174 17.27 3.78 -4.40
C ALA A 174 16.46 4.22 -3.16
N GLU A 175 15.67 3.30 -2.61
CA GLU A 175 15.00 3.45 -1.34
C GLU A 175 15.91 3.01 -0.17
N MET A 176 15.48 3.16 1.06
CA MET A 176 16.32 3.00 2.24
C MET A 176 17.00 1.63 2.33
N PHE A 177 16.28 0.52 2.07
CA PHE A 177 16.88 -0.81 2.15
C PHE A 177 17.93 -1.04 1.06
N THR A 178 17.68 -0.56 -0.17
CA THR A 178 18.62 -0.63 -1.28
C THR A 178 19.93 0.10 -0.93
N ILE A 179 19.83 1.30 -0.38
CA ILE A 179 20.98 2.10 0.05
C ILE A 179 21.72 1.40 1.19
N ALA A 180 21.00 0.94 2.21
CA ALA A 180 21.61 0.22 3.33
C ALA A 180 22.38 -1.03 2.88
N LYS A 181 21.81 -1.78 1.93
CA LYS A 181 22.44 -2.97 1.35
C LYS A 181 23.71 -2.62 0.57
N GLN A 182 23.69 -1.54 -0.22
CA GLN A 182 24.85 -1.07 -0.97
C GLN A 182 25.98 -0.63 -0.04
N LEU A 183 25.66 0.19 0.97
CA LEU A 183 26.62 0.65 1.96
C LEU A 183 27.21 -0.51 2.78
N SER A 184 26.35 -1.45 3.20
CA SER A 184 26.80 -2.65 3.93
C SER A 184 27.76 -3.50 3.12
N SER A 185 27.50 -3.67 1.82
CA SER A 185 28.38 -4.42 0.92
C SER A 185 29.70 -3.69 0.65
N ALA A 186 29.66 -2.37 0.46
CA ALA A 186 30.84 -1.55 0.19
C ALA A 186 31.77 -1.45 1.40
N GLN A 187 31.21 -1.33 2.61
CA GLN A 187 31.97 -1.19 3.86
C GLN A 187 32.25 -2.54 4.54
N THR A 188 31.72 -3.64 4.00
CA THR A 188 31.83 -5.00 4.60
C THR A 188 31.39 -5.00 6.08
N THR A 189 30.29 -4.28 6.40
CA THR A 189 29.74 -4.15 7.75
C THR A 189 28.21 -4.24 7.75
N MET A 190 27.63 -4.71 8.85
CA MET A 190 26.18 -4.78 9.04
C MET A 190 25.58 -3.47 9.58
N THR A 191 26.40 -2.50 9.95
CA THR A 191 25.96 -1.25 10.58
C THR A 191 24.87 -0.51 9.77
N PRO A 192 24.99 -0.33 8.44
CA PRO A 192 23.94 0.34 7.65
C PRO A 192 22.59 -0.40 7.66
N LEU A 193 22.63 -1.74 7.65
CA LEU A 193 21.40 -2.56 7.69
C LEU A 193 20.71 -2.47 9.07
N VAL A 194 21.48 -2.47 10.15
CA VAL A 194 20.94 -2.28 11.50
C VAL A 194 20.33 -0.89 11.64
N ALA A 195 21.03 0.15 11.17
CA ALA A 195 20.52 1.52 11.17
C ALA A 195 19.23 1.64 10.37
N ALA A 196 19.16 1.08 9.17
CA ALA A 196 17.95 1.03 8.37
C ALA A 196 16.80 0.32 9.11
N GLY A 197 17.08 -0.78 9.81
CA GLY A 197 16.10 -1.47 10.65
C GLY A 197 15.51 -0.56 11.73
N VAL A 198 16.33 0.27 12.37
CA VAL A 198 15.87 1.26 13.36
C VAL A 198 14.99 2.33 12.70
N PHE A 199 15.38 2.87 11.53
CA PHE A 199 14.57 3.85 10.81
C PHE A 199 13.23 3.26 10.34
N TYR A 200 13.21 2.02 9.84
CA TYR A 200 11.96 1.33 9.50
C TYR A 200 11.07 1.14 10.72
N TYR A 201 11.65 0.76 11.85
CA TYR A 201 10.89 0.63 13.10
C TYR A 201 10.25 1.95 13.51
N VAL A 202 11.00 3.06 13.48
CA VAL A 202 10.48 4.39 13.81
C VAL A 202 9.38 4.81 12.84
N PHE A 203 9.61 4.63 11.55
CA PHE A 203 8.59 4.93 10.52
C PHE A 203 7.33 4.11 10.74
N ASN A 204 7.46 2.81 10.93
CA ASN A 204 6.34 1.92 11.22
C ASN A 204 5.60 2.31 12.50
N PHE A 205 6.34 2.69 13.55
CA PHE A 205 5.74 3.16 14.81
C PHE A 205 4.90 4.43 14.62
N ILE A 206 5.41 5.42 13.88
CA ILE A 206 4.67 6.66 13.58
C ILE A 206 3.38 6.35 12.82
N VAL A 207 3.45 5.48 11.81
CA VAL A 207 2.27 5.08 11.02
C VAL A 207 1.27 4.32 11.90
N ALA A 208 1.72 3.34 12.69
CA ALA A 208 0.85 2.57 13.59
C ALA A 208 0.16 3.47 14.63
N TRP A 209 0.91 4.38 15.24
CA TRP A 209 0.36 5.36 16.18
C TRP A 209 -0.69 6.27 15.51
N THR A 210 -0.44 6.71 14.28
CA THR A 210 -1.40 7.53 13.52
C THR A 210 -2.68 6.75 13.24
N ILE A 211 -2.57 5.51 12.79
CA ILE A 211 -3.72 4.63 12.54
C ILE A 211 -4.53 4.42 13.83
N GLU A 212 -3.88 4.10 14.94
CA GLU A 212 -4.54 3.91 16.23
C GLU A 212 -5.33 5.17 16.67
N ARG A 213 -4.75 6.36 16.42
CA ARG A 213 -5.45 7.63 16.71
C ARG A 213 -6.68 7.83 15.83
N ILE A 214 -6.62 7.45 14.57
CA ILE A 214 -7.76 7.52 13.64
C ILE A 214 -8.84 6.53 14.09
N GLU A 215 -8.48 5.29 14.41
CA GLU A 215 -9.40 4.27 14.90
C GLU A 215 -10.14 4.73 16.16
N LYS A 216 -9.41 5.25 17.16
CA LYS A 216 -10.01 5.77 18.39
C LYS A 216 -10.98 6.93 18.15
N ARG A 217 -10.75 7.77 17.15
CA ARG A 217 -11.70 8.84 16.79
C ARG A 217 -12.95 8.31 16.12
N LEU A 218 -12.86 7.20 15.41
CA LEU A 218 -14.01 6.59 14.74
C LEU A 218 -14.84 5.72 15.68
N SER A 219 -14.27 5.16 16.76
CA SER A 219 -14.98 4.34 17.75
C SER A 219 -15.86 5.15 18.73
N TYR A 220 -15.82 6.47 18.68
CA TYR A 220 -16.60 7.36 19.59
C TYR A 220 -18.14 7.25 19.41
N TYR A 221 -18.62 6.51 18.44
CA TYR A 221 -20.05 6.36 18.13
C TYR A 221 -20.62 4.96 18.42
N ASP A 222 -20.01 4.21 19.33
CA ASP A 222 -20.55 2.95 19.84
C ASP A 222 -21.43 3.19 21.06
#